data_a0d72a67b30d76199b2c94a1f36ed727
#
_entry.id   a0d72a67b30d76199b2c94a1f36ed727
#
_cell.length_a   1.000
_cell.length_b   1.000
_cell.length_c   1.000
_cell.angle_alpha   90.00
_cell.angle_beta   90.00
_cell.angle_gamma   90.00
#
_symmetry.space_group_name_H-M   'P 1'
#
loop_
_entity.id
_entity.type
_entity.pdbx_description
1 polymer ?
#
loop_
_entity_poly.entity_id
_entity_poly.type
_entity_poly.pdbx_seq_one_letter_code
_entity_poly.pdbx_strand_id
1 'polypeptide(L)'
;MNLTITSQNNEGYLSIVCKGNIETKEELFNHSQLLFNEIVKYGAKKILVNDIETHLPLELFPYFGLVQEYVENYPPEIKSLMIAIVVAPEYKEVAESWETLCVARGLSFYAFTSLDEASQWLLEMI
;
A
#
# COMPACT_ATOMS: atom_id res chain seq x y z
N MET A 1 9.33 14.35 8.32
CA MET A 1 8.58 13.64 7.29
C MET A 1 7.39 14.48 6.84
N ASN A 2 7.31 14.76 5.54
CA ASN A 2 6.23 15.56 4.96
C ASN A 2 5.23 14.63 4.28
N LEU A 3 4.47 13.92 5.06
CA LEU A 3 3.50 12.99 4.50
C LEU A 3 2.08 13.41 4.90
N THR A 4 1.21 13.57 3.92
CA THR A 4 -0.21 13.80 4.16
C THR A 4 -0.99 12.62 3.64
N ILE A 5 -2.05 12.25 4.37
CA ILE A 5 -2.92 11.15 4.04
C ILE A 5 -4.36 11.65 4.09
N THR A 6 -5.11 11.40 3.02
CA THR A 6 -6.52 11.78 2.95
C THR A 6 -7.32 10.55 2.55
N SER A 7 -8.28 10.17 3.38
CA SER A 7 -9.11 8.99 3.14
C SER A 7 -10.49 9.38 2.65
N GLN A 8 -11.04 8.58 1.72
CA GLN A 8 -12.40 8.73 1.23
C GLN A 8 -13.02 7.35 1.10
N ASN A 9 -14.14 7.16 1.77
CA ASN A 9 -14.85 5.89 1.71
C ASN A 9 -15.75 5.89 0.47
N ASN A 10 -15.43 5.03 -0.49
CA ASN A 10 -16.20 4.88 -1.72
C ASN A 10 -17.04 3.62 -1.65
N GLU A 11 -18.00 3.51 -2.56
CA GLU A 11 -18.77 2.27 -2.69
C GLU A 11 -17.83 1.17 -3.19
N GLY A 12 -17.62 0.16 -2.37
CA GLY A 12 -16.83 -1.01 -2.72
C GLY A 12 -15.37 -0.98 -2.29
N TYR A 13 -14.81 0.18 -1.93
CA TYR A 13 -13.43 0.25 -1.45
C TYR A 13 -13.12 1.58 -0.75
N LEU A 14 -12.10 1.56 0.10
CA LEU A 14 -11.57 2.76 0.74
C LEU A 14 -10.45 3.31 -0.14
N SER A 15 -10.51 4.61 -0.44
CA SER A 15 -9.45 5.29 -1.19
C SER A 15 -8.62 6.12 -0.23
N ILE A 16 -7.30 5.95 -0.26
CA ILE A 16 -6.37 6.74 0.56
C ILE A 16 -5.39 7.42 -0.39
N VAL A 17 -5.40 8.75 -0.41
CA VAL A 17 -4.47 9.53 -1.22
C VAL A 17 -3.33 9.99 -0.33
N CYS A 18 -2.11 9.68 -0.75
CA CYS A 18 -0.89 10.02 -0.02
C CYS A 18 -0.08 11.02 -0.83
N LYS A 19 0.61 11.90 -0.12
CA LYS A 19 1.47 12.89 -0.73
C LYS A 19 2.61 13.20 0.22
N GLY A 20 3.83 13.07 -0.26
CA GLY A 20 4.99 13.36 0.58
C GLY A 20 6.24 12.67 0.12
N ASN A 21 7.20 12.60 1.03
CA ASN A 21 8.55 12.16 0.72
C ASN A 21 8.98 11.10 1.75
N ILE A 22 9.24 9.89 1.26
CA ILE A 22 9.68 8.76 2.08
C ILE A 22 11.10 8.40 1.64
N GLU A 23 12.07 8.63 2.51
CA GLU A 23 13.49 8.43 2.17
C GLU A 23 14.16 7.32 2.97
N THR A 24 13.64 7.01 4.16
CA THR A 24 14.27 6.04 5.04
C THR A 24 13.36 4.84 5.30
N LYS A 25 13.97 3.74 5.75
CA LYS A 25 13.23 2.55 6.17
C LYS A 25 12.24 2.89 7.28
N GLU A 26 12.65 3.72 8.23
CA GLU A 26 11.79 4.13 9.33
C GLU A 26 10.57 4.90 8.85
N GLU A 27 10.77 5.83 7.90
CA GLU A 27 9.66 6.57 7.31
C GLU A 27 8.73 5.67 6.53
N LEU A 28 9.27 4.67 5.83
CA LEU A 28 8.48 3.69 5.10
C LEU A 28 7.59 2.88 6.07
N PHE A 29 8.15 2.46 7.19
CA PHE A 29 7.40 1.73 8.21
C PHE A 29 6.30 2.59 8.81
N ASN A 30 6.60 3.87 9.09
CA ASN A 30 5.62 4.82 9.62
C ASN A 30 4.48 5.05 8.63
N HIS A 31 4.80 5.20 7.36
CA HIS A 31 3.80 5.37 6.30
C HIS A 31 2.84 4.18 6.28
N SER A 32 3.39 2.98 6.31
CA SER A 32 2.59 1.75 6.32
C SER A 32 1.69 1.68 7.56
N GLN A 33 2.21 2.06 8.73
CA GLN A 33 1.41 2.05 9.95
C GLN A 33 0.26 3.05 9.89
N LEU A 34 0.51 4.23 9.34
CA LEU A 34 -0.54 5.24 9.17
C LEU A 34 -1.65 4.74 8.25
N LEU A 35 -1.27 4.07 7.15
CA LEU A 35 -2.23 3.48 6.23
C LEU A 35 -3.08 2.41 6.94
N PHE A 36 -2.42 1.53 7.69
CA PHE A 36 -3.12 0.46 8.40
C PHE A 36 -4.09 1.02 9.43
N ASN A 37 -3.70 2.08 10.14
CA ASN A 37 -4.57 2.73 11.11
C ASN A 37 -5.84 3.27 10.45
N GLU A 38 -5.73 3.86 9.25
CA GLU A 38 -6.89 4.33 8.49
C GLU A 38 -7.76 3.18 8.03
N ILE A 39 -7.17 2.09 7.59
CA ILE A 39 -7.91 0.90 7.16
C ILE A 39 -8.74 0.35 8.31
N VAL A 40 -8.15 0.25 9.50
CA VAL A 40 -8.84 -0.24 10.70
C VAL A 40 -9.97 0.72 11.09
N LYS A 41 -9.69 2.03 11.04
CA LYS A 41 -10.68 3.06 11.39
C LYS A 41 -11.96 2.94 10.57
N TYR A 42 -11.83 2.65 9.28
CA TYR A 42 -12.98 2.51 8.38
C TYR A 42 -13.50 1.09 8.28
N GLY A 43 -12.82 0.12 8.87
CA GLY A 43 -13.19 -1.29 8.77
C GLY A 43 -13.15 -1.80 7.34
N ALA A 44 -12.25 -1.25 6.51
CA ALA A 44 -12.19 -1.58 5.10
C ALA A 44 -11.50 -2.90 4.86
N LYS A 45 -11.93 -3.60 3.79
CA LYS A 45 -11.30 -4.84 3.34
C LYS A 45 -10.65 -4.67 1.97
N LYS A 46 -11.16 -3.75 1.16
CA LYS A 46 -10.60 -3.40 -0.14
C LYS A 46 -10.12 -1.97 -0.09
N ILE A 47 -8.87 -1.74 -0.40
CA ILE A 47 -8.23 -0.45 -0.24
C ILE A 47 -7.45 -0.08 -1.50
N LEU A 48 -7.66 1.14 -1.97
CA LEU A 48 -6.84 1.71 -3.03
C LEU A 48 -5.95 2.79 -2.41
N VAL A 49 -4.65 2.59 -2.46
CA VAL A 49 -3.68 3.55 -1.95
C VAL A 49 -3.08 4.28 -3.15
N ASN A 50 -3.33 5.59 -3.22
CA ASN A 50 -2.80 6.42 -4.29
C ASN A 50 -1.52 7.09 -3.82
N ASP A 51 -0.39 6.53 -4.22
CA ASP A 51 0.96 7.03 -3.92
C ASP A 51 1.61 7.72 -5.13
N ILE A 52 0.80 8.17 -6.10
CA ILE A 52 1.35 8.80 -7.31
C ILE A 52 2.19 10.03 -6.98
N GLU A 53 1.80 10.78 -5.96
CA GLU A 53 2.52 11.98 -5.52
C GLU A 53 3.42 11.71 -4.31
N THR A 54 3.75 10.45 -4.05
CA THR A 54 4.64 10.07 -2.96
C THR A 54 6.00 9.68 -3.51
N HIS A 55 7.05 10.32 -3.00
CA HIS A 55 8.42 9.92 -3.31
C HIS A 55 8.76 8.69 -2.47
N LEU A 56 9.19 7.62 -3.13
CA LEU A 56 9.46 6.33 -2.49
C LEU A 56 10.93 5.95 -2.61
N PRO A 57 11.46 5.15 -1.68
CA PRO A 57 12.80 4.58 -1.85
C PRO A 57 12.86 3.70 -3.10
N LEU A 58 13.92 3.87 -3.89
CA LEU A 58 14.13 3.05 -5.09
C LEU A 58 14.88 1.76 -4.78
N GLU A 59 15.51 1.68 -3.61
CA GLU A 59 16.25 0.49 -3.21
C GLU A 59 15.30 -0.56 -2.66
N LEU A 60 15.57 -1.82 -2.97
CA LEU A 60 14.72 -2.93 -2.59
C LEU A 60 14.81 -3.29 -1.10
N PHE A 61 15.98 -3.07 -0.50
CA PHE A 61 16.26 -3.52 0.86
C PHE A 61 15.22 -3.08 1.91
N PRO A 62 14.77 -1.80 1.95
CA PRO A 62 13.77 -1.41 2.94
C PRO A 62 12.46 -2.17 2.82
N TYR A 63 12.11 -2.60 1.61
CA TYR A 63 10.85 -3.32 1.39
C TYR A 63 10.89 -4.76 1.91
N PHE A 64 12.05 -5.39 1.92
CA PHE A 64 12.21 -6.70 2.57
C PHE A 64 11.84 -6.59 4.04
N GLY A 65 12.38 -5.59 4.73
CA GLY A 65 12.08 -5.36 6.13
C GLY A 65 10.61 -5.05 6.37
N LEU A 66 10.01 -4.26 5.48
CA LEU A 66 8.59 -3.90 5.60
C LEU A 66 7.68 -5.12 5.49
N VAL A 67 7.93 -5.98 4.50
CA VAL A 67 7.09 -7.18 4.31
C VAL A 67 7.25 -8.13 5.49
N GLN A 68 8.45 -8.26 6.03
CA GLN A 68 8.68 -9.05 7.22
C GLN A 68 7.94 -8.50 8.43
N GLU A 69 7.88 -7.16 8.55
CA GLU A 69 7.13 -6.48 9.59
C GLU A 69 5.63 -6.81 9.49
N TYR A 70 5.08 -6.82 8.29
CA TYR A 70 3.68 -7.20 8.09
C TYR A 70 3.38 -8.59 8.64
N VAL A 71 4.26 -9.54 8.35
CA VAL A 71 4.04 -10.95 8.72
C VAL A 71 4.24 -11.18 10.21
N GLU A 72 5.22 -10.51 10.81
CA GLU A 72 5.61 -10.76 12.20
C GLU A 72 4.86 -9.91 13.23
N ASN A 73 4.59 -8.65 12.90
CA ASN A 73 4.12 -7.69 13.89
C ASN A 73 2.74 -7.09 13.62
N TYR A 74 2.20 -7.20 12.42
CA TYR A 74 0.85 -6.74 12.15
C TYR A 74 -0.16 -7.81 12.54
N PRO A 75 -1.42 -7.41 12.90
CA PRO A 75 -2.45 -8.39 13.23
C PRO A 75 -2.73 -9.35 12.07
N PRO A 76 -3.15 -10.60 12.36
CA PRO A 76 -3.45 -11.58 11.32
C PRO A 76 -4.50 -11.13 10.30
N GLU A 77 -5.35 -10.18 10.66
CA GLU A 77 -6.38 -9.60 9.79
C GLU A 77 -5.79 -8.97 8.52
N ILE A 78 -4.49 -8.62 8.55
CA ILE A 78 -3.82 -8.06 7.37
C ILE A 78 -3.92 -9.02 6.17
N LYS A 79 -3.99 -10.31 6.42
CA LYS A 79 -4.10 -11.32 5.34
C LYS A 79 -5.47 -11.32 4.66
N SER A 80 -6.47 -10.72 5.27
CA SER A 80 -7.81 -10.63 4.68
C SER A 80 -8.01 -9.38 3.84
N LEU A 81 -7.03 -8.48 3.84
CA LEU A 81 -7.12 -7.22 3.11
C LEU A 81 -6.72 -7.40 1.64
N MET A 82 -7.37 -6.63 0.78
CA MET A 82 -7.00 -6.51 -0.63
C MET A 82 -6.58 -5.07 -0.86
N ILE A 83 -5.30 -4.89 -1.14
CA ILE A 83 -4.73 -3.55 -1.29
C ILE A 83 -4.15 -3.39 -2.68
N ALA A 84 -4.61 -2.35 -3.39
CA ALA A 84 -4.05 -1.93 -4.66
C ALA A 84 -3.28 -0.64 -4.42
N ILE A 85 -1.97 -0.65 -4.65
CA ILE A 85 -1.15 0.53 -4.52
C ILE A 85 -0.83 1.07 -5.90
N VAL A 86 -1.10 2.36 -6.11
CA VAL A 86 -0.81 3.03 -7.37
C VAL A 86 0.37 3.95 -7.17
N VAL A 87 1.42 3.75 -7.95
CA VAL A 87 2.65 4.53 -7.87
C VAL A 87 2.93 5.24 -9.18
N ALA A 88 3.77 6.28 -9.14
CA ALA A 88 4.24 6.92 -10.36
C ALA A 88 5.07 5.91 -11.17
N PRO A 89 5.11 6.06 -12.51
CA PRO A 89 5.81 5.09 -13.37
C PRO A 89 7.27 4.85 -13.01
N GLU A 90 7.96 5.85 -12.46
CA GLU A 90 9.36 5.71 -12.06
C GLU A 90 9.57 4.70 -10.94
N TYR A 91 8.52 4.38 -10.17
CA TYR A 91 8.59 3.43 -9.07
C TYR A 91 8.00 2.06 -9.43
N LYS A 92 7.63 1.86 -10.69
CA LYS A 92 6.97 0.62 -11.12
C LYS A 92 7.77 -0.62 -10.74
N GLU A 93 9.06 -0.61 -11.03
CA GLU A 93 9.91 -1.78 -10.80
C GLU A 93 10.03 -2.14 -9.32
N VAL A 94 10.30 -1.15 -8.47
CA VAL A 94 10.42 -1.41 -7.03
C VAL A 94 9.08 -1.81 -6.44
N ALA A 95 7.99 -1.24 -6.94
CA ALA A 95 6.64 -1.59 -6.47
C ALA A 95 6.26 -3.01 -6.87
N GLU A 96 6.62 -3.46 -8.07
CA GLU A 96 6.39 -4.83 -8.49
C GLU A 96 7.21 -5.82 -7.68
N SER A 97 8.41 -5.45 -7.28
CA SER A 97 9.24 -6.28 -6.39
C SER A 97 8.58 -6.41 -5.01
N TRP A 98 8.05 -5.30 -4.47
CA TRP A 98 7.31 -5.33 -3.21
C TRP A 98 6.08 -6.24 -3.32
N GLU A 99 5.34 -6.14 -4.42
CA GLU A 99 4.19 -7.01 -4.67
C GLU A 99 4.60 -8.48 -4.63
N THR A 100 5.67 -8.84 -5.32
CA THR A 100 6.17 -10.20 -5.35
C THR A 100 6.47 -10.72 -3.95
N LEU A 101 7.11 -9.89 -3.13
CA LEU A 101 7.42 -10.24 -1.75
C LEU A 101 6.15 -10.44 -0.92
N CYS A 102 5.16 -9.58 -1.10
CA CYS A 102 3.88 -9.67 -0.37
C CYS A 102 3.10 -10.92 -0.76
N VAL A 103 2.95 -11.16 -2.05
CA VAL A 103 2.20 -12.32 -2.55
C VAL A 103 2.84 -13.63 -2.10
N ALA A 104 4.17 -13.70 -2.08
CA ALA A 104 4.90 -14.87 -1.61
C ALA A 104 4.63 -15.16 -0.12
N ARG A 105 4.20 -14.17 0.65
CA ARG A 105 3.86 -14.32 2.06
C ARG A 105 2.37 -14.41 2.33
N GLY A 106 1.55 -14.59 1.29
CA GLY A 106 0.10 -14.75 1.43
C GLY A 106 -0.67 -13.46 1.59
N LEU A 107 -0.08 -12.33 1.23
CA LEU A 107 -0.74 -11.03 1.28
C LEU A 107 -1.28 -10.67 -0.11
N SER A 108 -2.51 -10.14 -0.15
CA SER A 108 -3.15 -9.74 -1.42
C SER A 108 -2.90 -8.25 -1.68
N PHE A 109 -1.62 -7.91 -1.83
CA PHE A 109 -1.16 -6.54 -2.05
C PHE A 109 -0.55 -6.47 -3.44
N TYR A 110 -1.14 -5.63 -4.31
CA TYR A 110 -0.76 -5.53 -5.71
C TYR A 110 -0.41 -4.10 -6.10
N ALA A 111 0.53 -3.96 -7.02
CA ALA A 111 1.04 -2.66 -7.45
C ALA A 111 0.55 -2.33 -8.86
N PHE A 112 0.22 -1.07 -9.07
CA PHE A 112 -0.31 -0.55 -10.33
C PHE A 112 0.32 0.81 -10.62
N THR A 113 0.27 1.22 -11.88
CA THR A 113 0.63 2.58 -12.27
C THR A 113 -0.59 3.34 -12.83
N SER A 114 -1.75 2.72 -12.84
CA SER A 114 -3.00 3.30 -13.33
C SER A 114 -4.08 3.20 -12.24
N LEU A 115 -4.67 4.33 -11.90
CA LEU A 115 -5.79 4.37 -10.95
C LEU A 115 -6.99 3.58 -11.46
N ASP A 116 -7.27 3.67 -12.77
CA ASP A 116 -8.39 2.96 -13.37
C ASP A 116 -8.20 1.46 -13.28
N GLU A 117 -7.02 0.96 -13.60
CA GLU A 117 -6.74 -0.47 -13.52
C GLU A 117 -6.83 -0.98 -12.08
N ALA A 118 -6.31 -0.20 -11.15
CA ALA A 118 -6.33 -0.57 -9.73
C ALA A 118 -7.76 -0.63 -9.18
N SER A 119 -8.57 0.38 -9.46
CA SER A 119 -9.95 0.42 -8.99
C SER A 119 -10.78 -0.69 -9.64
N GLN A 120 -10.57 -0.93 -10.92
CA GLN A 120 -11.25 -2.01 -11.62
C GLN A 120 -10.91 -3.37 -11.02
N TRP A 121 -9.64 -3.60 -10.73
CA TRP A 121 -9.21 -4.84 -10.08
C TRP A 121 -9.91 -5.05 -8.75
N LEU A 122 -9.96 -4.01 -7.92
CA LEU A 122 -10.64 -4.10 -6.62
C LEU A 122 -12.13 -4.39 -6.75
N LEU A 123 -12.80 -3.75 -7.69
CA LEU A 123 -14.24 -3.92 -7.87
C LEU A 123 -14.62 -5.26 -8.47
N GLU A 124 -13.73 -5.86 -9.25
CA GLU A 124 -13.98 -7.17 -9.87
C GLU A 124 -13.69 -8.34 -8.93
N MET A 125 -12.88 -8.14 -7.91
CA MET A 125 -12.55 -9.20 -6.95
C MET A 125 -13.69 -9.40 -5.97
N ILE A 126 -14.11 -10.64 -5.79
CA ILE A 126 -15.23 -11.00 -4.94
C ILE A 126 -14.75 -11.55 -3.60
#